data_54621807fa9e39b596b83be809e6f52e
#
_entry.id   54621807fa9e39b596b83be809e6f52e
#
_cell.length_a   1.000
_cell.length_b   1.000
_cell.length_c   1.000
_cell.angle_alpha   90.00
_cell.angle_beta   90.00
_cell.angle_gamma   90.00
#
_symmetry.space_group_name_H-M   'P 1'
#
loop_
_entity.id
_entity.type
_entity.pdbx_description
1 polymer ?
#
loop_
_entity_poly.entity_id
_entity_poly.type
_entity_poly.pdbx_seq_one_letter_code
_entity_poly.pdbx_strand_id
1 'polypeptide(L)'
;YLYIIMSKNQEYAERYANFAMVQMRKNGIPASVTLAQGILESSNGQSRLAQKENNHFGIKATAAWIEGGGKYGLYTDDKPDEKFCSYATVGDSYEHHSRFLKENKRYADCFKLAADDYKGWAQGLERAGYATGGNYAANLQRIIEVNGLDKYDRMVMEAGISQGKAATEHYSFPVKRDEFLLVTSPFGMREDPMNPDKQQMHKGIDIRTNQEAVL
;
A
#
# COMPACT_ATOMS: atom_id res chain seq x y z
N TYR A 1 0.72 -30.14 12.82
CA TYR A 1 1.00 -28.86 12.12
C TYR A 1 -0.33 -28.19 11.85
N LEU A 2 -0.64 -27.10 12.57
CA LEU A 2 -1.81 -26.29 12.31
C LEU A 2 -1.45 -25.43 11.08
N TYR A 3 -2.01 -25.75 9.91
CA TYR A 3 -2.00 -24.82 8.78
C TYR A 3 -2.91 -23.66 9.14
N ILE A 4 -2.34 -22.50 9.43
CA ILE A 4 -3.10 -21.26 9.54
C ILE A 4 -3.49 -20.89 8.11
N ILE A 5 -4.74 -21.18 7.74
CA ILE A 5 -5.29 -20.72 6.46
C ILE A 5 -5.51 -19.21 6.60
N MET A 6 -4.72 -18.44 5.89
CA MET A 6 -4.88 -17.00 5.83
C MET A 6 -6.19 -16.62 5.12
N SER A 7 -6.84 -15.58 5.60
CA SER A 7 -8.00 -15.03 4.89
C SER A 7 -7.54 -14.29 3.63
N LYS A 8 -8.43 -14.15 2.63
CA LYS A 8 -8.15 -13.35 1.43
C LYS A 8 -7.72 -11.92 1.75
N ASN A 9 -8.26 -11.34 2.82
CA ASN A 9 -7.88 -10.01 3.28
C ASN A 9 -6.43 -9.98 3.79
N GLN A 10 -6.02 -11.02 4.53
CA GLN A 10 -4.65 -11.14 5.02
C GLN A 10 -3.66 -11.37 3.86
N GLU A 11 -4.01 -12.22 2.89
CA GLU A 11 -3.20 -12.44 1.68
C GLU A 11 -3.02 -11.14 0.88
N TYR A 12 -4.10 -10.38 0.70
CA TYR A 12 -4.03 -9.07 0.05
C TYR A 12 -3.12 -8.11 0.83
N ALA A 13 -3.33 -8.01 2.14
CA ALA A 13 -2.56 -7.11 2.98
C ALA A 13 -1.06 -7.44 2.96
N GLU A 14 -0.68 -8.71 3.07
CA GLU A 14 0.73 -9.12 3.01
C GLU A 14 1.37 -8.79 1.66
N ARG A 15 0.64 -9.01 0.57
CA ARG A 15 1.12 -8.70 -0.78
C ARG A 15 1.38 -7.22 -0.99
N TYR A 16 0.55 -6.35 -0.43
CA TYR A 16 0.58 -4.92 -0.73
C TYR A 16 1.00 -4.03 0.45
N ALA A 17 1.33 -4.63 1.60
CA ALA A 17 1.73 -3.90 2.82
C ALA A 17 2.85 -2.89 2.57
N ASN A 18 3.87 -3.27 1.78
CA ASN A 18 5.00 -2.38 1.51
C ASN A 18 4.58 -1.09 0.80
N PHE A 19 3.66 -1.16 -0.16
CA PHE A 19 3.15 0.04 -0.82
C PHE A 19 2.42 0.94 0.17
N ALA A 20 1.54 0.37 1.00
CA ALA A 20 0.81 1.12 2.02
C ALA A 20 1.74 1.77 3.06
N MET A 21 2.73 1.03 3.56
CA MET A 21 3.71 1.57 4.52
C MET A 21 4.58 2.67 3.93
N VAL A 22 4.97 2.57 2.65
CA VAL A 22 5.68 3.64 1.94
C VAL A 22 4.82 4.90 1.87
N GLN A 23 3.53 4.76 1.56
CA GLN A 23 2.62 5.89 1.49
C GLN A 23 2.37 6.52 2.87
N MET A 24 2.27 5.71 3.92
CA MET A 24 2.19 6.22 5.30
C MET A 24 3.41 7.07 5.66
N ARG A 25 4.62 6.61 5.36
CA ARG A 25 5.86 7.37 5.60
C ARG A 25 5.91 8.69 4.82
N LYS A 26 5.47 8.67 3.55
CA LYS A 26 5.52 9.85 2.67
C LYS A 26 4.42 10.86 2.94
N ASN A 27 3.23 10.38 3.25
CA ASN A 27 2.01 11.18 3.22
C ASN A 27 1.24 11.23 4.55
N GLY A 28 1.58 10.40 5.54
CA GLY A 28 0.92 10.38 6.84
C GLY A 28 -0.45 9.70 6.85
N ILE A 29 -0.79 8.94 5.82
CA ILE A 29 -2.03 8.17 5.75
C ILE A 29 -1.78 6.81 6.40
N PRO A 30 -2.58 6.35 7.38
CA PRO A 30 -2.35 5.04 7.99
C PRO A 30 -2.27 3.92 6.95
N ALA A 31 -1.25 3.07 7.04
CA ALA A 31 -1.09 1.92 6.14
C ALA A 31 -2.28 0.96 6.25
N SER A 32 -2.80 0.79 7.46
CA SER A 32 -4.00 -0.03 7.74
C SER A 32 -5.24 0.49 6.99
N VAL A 33 -5.45 1.81 6.97
CA VAL A 33 -6.57 2.44 6.24
C VAL A 33 -6.41 2.25 4.74
N THR A 34 -5.21 2.51 4.20
CA THR A 34 -4.93 2.32 2.78
C THR A 34 -5.15 0.87 2.35
N LEU A 35 -4.70 -0.10 3.16
CA LEU A 35 -4.93 -1.52 2.88
C LEU A 35 -6.42 -1.89 2.97
N ALA A 36 -7.14 -1.42 3.98
CA ALA A 36 -8.56 -1.69 4.13
C ALA A 36 -9.38 -1.13 2.96
N GLN A 37 -9.04 0.07 2.48
CA GLN A 37 -9.64 0.64 1.27
C GLN A 37 -9.33 -0.23 0.05
N GLY A 38 -8.07 -0.61 -0.16
CA GLY A 38 -7.68 -1.47 -1.27
C GLY A 38 -8.41 -2.82 -1.26
N ILE A 39 -8.57 -3.44 -0.08
CA ILE A 39 -9.35 -4.68 0.10
C ILE A 39 -10.80 -4.48 -0.32
N LEU A 40 -11.44 -3.43 0.18
CA LEU A 40 -12.85 -3.15 -0.04
C LEU A 40 -13.13 -2.78 -1.50
N GLU A 41 -12.40 -1.81 -2.04
CA GLU A 41 -12.63 -1.22 -3.36
C GLU A 41 -12.26 -2.18 -4.51
N SER A 42 -11.27 -3.05 -4.29
CA SER A 42 -10.79 -3.97 -5.33
C SER A 42 -11.28 -5.41 -5.19
N SER A 43 -12.13 -5.70 -4.20
CA SER A 43 -12.48 -7.08 -3.85
C SER A 43 -11.22 -7.96 -3.65
N ASN A 44 -10.31 -7.52 -2.80
CA ASN A 44 -9.00 -8.16 -2.58
C ASN A 44 -8.13 -8.24 -3.86
N GLY A 45 -8.20 -7.25 -4.73
CA GLY A 45 -7.49 -7.23 -6.00
C GLY A 45 -8.09 -8.15 -7.07
N GLN A 46 -9.28 -8.71 -6.82
CA GLN A 46 -9.95 -9.63 -7.74
C GLN A 46 -10.92 -8.92 -8.70
N SER A 47 -11.24 -7.65 -8.46
CA SER A 47 -12.09 -6.90 -9.39
C SER A 47 -11.45 -6.79 -10.78
N ARG A 48 -12.29 -6.74 -11.81
CA ARG A 48 -11.81 -6.59 -13.20
C ARG A 48 -10.95 -5.34 -13.37
N LEU A 49 -11.32 -4.26 -12.68
CA LEU A 49 -10.59 -2.99 -12.69
C LEU A 49 -9.19 -3.15 -12.08
N ALA A 50 -9.08 -3.81 -10.92
CA ALA A 50 -7.79 -4.07 -10.28
C ALA A 50 -6.89 -4.96 -11.13
N GLN A 51 -7.44 -6.02 -11.73
CA GLN A 51 -6.67 -6.98 -12.51
C GLN A 51 -6.19 -6.43 -13.86
N LYS A 52 -7.00 -5.60 -14.52
CA LYS A 52 -6.68 -5.10 -15.87
C LYS A 52 -5.96 -3.76 -15.86
N GLU A 53 -6.34 -2.90 -14.93
CA GLU A 53 -5.85 -1.52 -14.89
C GLU A 53 -4.94 -1.24 -13.69
N ASN A 54 -4.61 -2.25 -12.87
CA ASN A 54 -3.90 -2.08 -11.60
C ASN A 54 -4.55 -1.03 -10.68
N ASN A 55 -5.83 -0.71 -10.88
CA ASN A 55 -6.57 0.30 -10.14
C ASN A 55 -7.28 -0.34 -8.95
N HIS A 56 -6.68 -0.26 -7.79
CA HIS A 56 -7.15 -0.89 -6.56
C HIS A 56 -8.10 -0.01 -5.73
N PHE A 57 -8.31 1.24 -6.13
CA PHE A 57 -9.09 2.22 -5.36
C PHE A 57 -10.25 2.82 -6.14
N GLY A 58 -10.52 2.34 -7.34
CA GLY A 58 -11.63 2.82 -8.17
C GLY A 58 -11.49 4.30 -8.56
N ILE A 59 -10.27 4.81 -8.76
CA ILE A 59 -10.07 6.22 -9.09
C ILE A 59 -10.46 6.46 -10.55
N LYS A 60 -11.44 7.37 -10.74
CA LYS A 60 -11.91 7.79 -12.06
C LYS A 60 -10.91 8.71 -12.74
N ALA A 61 -10.71 8.54 -14.05
CA ALA A 61 -9.82 9.37 -14.84
C ALA A 61 -10.48 10.72 -15.12
N THR A 62 -9.89 11.79 -14.60
CA THR A 62 -10.32 13.17 -14.85
C THR A 62 -9.81 13.67 -16.20
N ALA A 63 -10.35 14.81 -16.67
CA ALA A 63 -9.83 15.48 -17.86
C ALA A 63 -8.32 15.79 -17.71
N ALA A 64 -7.91 16.32 -16.56
CA ALA A 64 -6.51 16.62 -16.29
C ALA A 64 -5.60 15.37 -16.32
N TRP A 65 -6.09 14.22 -15.86
CA TRP A 65 -5.37 12.95 -15.95
C TRP A 65 -5.11 12.57 -17.41
N ILE A 66 -6.14 12.68 -18.26
CA ILE A 66 -6.08 12.31 -19.68
C ILE A 66 -5.19 13.28 -20.47
N GLU A 67 -5.36 14.59 -20.24
CA GLU A 67 -4.54 15.64 -20.86
C GLU A 67 -3.06 15.53 -20.49
N GLY A 68 -2.78 15.05 -19.26
CA GLY A 68 -1.43 14.73 -18.81
C GLY A 68 -0.85 13.42 -19.39
N GLY A 69 -1.54 12.75 -20.32
CA GLY A 69 -1.09 11.50 -20.94
C GLY A 69 -1.41 10.24 -20.13
N GLY A 70 -2.21 10.36 -19.08
CA GLY A 70 -2.64 9.23 -18.26
C GLY A 70 -3.56 8.27 -19.02
N LYS A 71 -3.32 6.97 -18.87
CA LYS A 71 -4.13 5.91 -19.48
C LYS A 71 -5.40 5.66 -18.70
N TYR A 72 -6.43 5.15 -19.34
CA TYR A 72 -7.69 4.78 -18.72
C TYR A 72 -8.35 3.57 -19.39
N GLY A 73 -9.16 2.84 -18.61
CA GLY A 73 -10.09 1.83 -19.09
C GLY A 73 -11.53 2.32 -18.99
N LEU A 74 -12.42 1.72 -19.79
CA LEU A 74 -13.86 1.98 -19.78
C LEU A 74 -14.59 0.90 -19.00
N TYR A 75 -15.37 1.30 -18.01
CA TYR A 75 -16.13 0.41 -17.15
C TYR A 75 -17.52 0.96 -16.88
N THR A 76 -18.48 0.08 -16.69
CA THR A 76 -19.81 0.46 -16.21
C THR A 76 -19.79 0.47 -14.67
N ASP A 77 -20.10 1.61 -14.09
CA ASP A 77 -20.27 1.82 -12.65
C ASP A 77 -21.63 2.51 -12.43
N ASP A 78 -21.69 3.77 -12.03
CA ASP A 78 -22.95 4.53 -11.95
C ASP A 78 -23.57 4.78 -13.35
N LYS A 79 -22.70 4.86 -14.36
CA LYS A 79 -23.06 5.07 -15.76
C LYS A 79 -22.26 4.13 -16.66
N PRO A 80 -22.76 3.85 -17.89
CA PRO A 80 -21.97 3.14 -18.90
C PRO A 80 -20.73 3.96 -19.30
N ASP A 81 -19.66 3.24 -19.65
CA ASP A 81 -18.44 3.79 -20.25
C ASP A 81 -17.73 4.88 -19.42
N GLU A 82 -17.79 4.77 -18.09
CA GLU A 82 -17.03 5.66 -17.23
C GLU A 82 -15.53 5.34 -17.31
N LYS A 83 -14.72 6.40 -17.32
CA LYS A 83 -13.26 6.31 -17.43
C LYS A 83 -12.63 6.13 -16.05
N PHE A 84 -11.88 5.05 -15.88
CA PHE A 84 -11.09 4.78 -14.68
C PHE A 84 -9.60 4.81 -15.00
N CYS A 85 -8.78 5.37 -14.11
CA CYS A 85 -7.34 5.42 -14.28
C CYS A 85 -6.76 4.02 -14.49
N SER A 86 -5.82 3.90 -15.43
CA SER A 86 -5.03 2.70 -15.69
C SER A 86 -3.57 2.97 -15.33
N TYR A 87 -2.98 2.08 -14.55
CA TYR A 87 -1.62 2.22 -14.03
C TYR A 87 -0.69 1.15 -14.58
N ALA A 88 0.59 1.48 -14.70
CA ALA A 88 1.61 0.52 -15.11
C ALA A 88 1.84 -0.55 -14.03
N THR A 89 1.77 -0.16 -12.75
CA THR A 89 1.94 -1.05 -11.61
C THR A 89 0.87 -0.79 -10.53
N VAL A 90 0.67 -1.76 -9.64
CA VAL A 90 -0.19 -1.57 -8.46
C VAL A 90 0.38 -0.48 -7.54
N GLY A 91 1.71 -0.37 -7.44
CA GLY A 91 2.36 0.69 -6.65
C GLY A 91 1.96 2.09 -7.09
N ASP A 92 1.83 2.32 -8.41
CA ASP A 92 1.37 3.61 -8.96
C ASP A 92 -0.06 3.94 -8.54
N SER A 93 -0.93 2.92 -8.42
CA SER A 93 -2.28 3.08 -7.90
C SER A 93 -2.28 3.53 -6.44
N TYR A 94 -1.41 2.94 -5.59
CA TYR A 94 -1.24 3.33 -4.20
C TYR A 94 -0.70 4.77 -4.06
N GLU A 95 0.25 5.14 -4.88
CA GLU A 95 0.80 6.51 -4.88
C GLU A 95 -0.25 7.53 -5.34
N HIS A 96 -0.98 7.24 -6.42
CA HIS A 96 -2.05 8.13 -6.89
C HIS A 96 -3.19 8.24 -5.88
N HIS A 97 -3.57 7.16 -5.21
CA HIS A 97 -4.57 7.20 -4.14
C HIS A 97 -4.15 8.15 -3.01
N SER A 98 -2.90 8.06 -2.56
CA SER A 98 -2.40 8.94 -1.51
C SER A 98 -2.38 10.41 -1.94
N ARG A 99 -1.96 10.67 -3.18
CA ARG A 99 -1.99 12.00 -3.78
C ARG A 99 -3.42 12.52 -3.93
N PHE A 100 -4.34 11.69 -4.40
CA PHE A 100 -5.76 12.01 -4.51
C PHE A 100 -6.36 12.46 -3.17
N LEU A 101 -6.08 11.75 -2.07
CA LEU A 101 -6.53 12.16 -0.74
C LEU A 101 -5.89 13.49 -0.31
N LYS A 102 -4.60 13.66 -0.56
CA LYS A 102 -3.83 14.84 -0.10
C LYS A 102 -4.21 16.11 -0.85
N GLU A 103 -4.45 16.02 -2.15
CA GLU A 103 -4.78 17.17 -3.01
C GLU A 103 -6.25 17.58 -2.93
N ASN A 104 -7.12 16.68 -2.50
CA ASN A 104 -8.54 16.94 -2.45
C ASN A 104 -8.94 17.56 -1.09
N LYS A 105 -9.29 18.85 -1.10
CA LYS A 105 -9.56 19.65 0.10
C LYS A 105 -10.59 19.04 1.05
N ARG A 106 -11.53 18.23 0.54
CA ARG A 106 -12.56 17.58 1.38
C ARG A 106 -11.98 16.61 2.41
N TYR A 107 -10.77 16.09 2.17
CA TYR A 107 -10.06 15.18 3.10
C TYR A 107 -9.06 15.90 4.01
N ALA A 108 -8.94 17.22 3.92
CA ALA A 108 -7.92 17.96 4.67
C ALA A 108 -7.97 17.73 6.19
N ASP A 109 -9.16 17.51 6.75
CA ASP A 109 -9.31 17.25 8.18
C ASP A 109 -8.76 15.89 8.61
N CYS A 110 -8.70 14.90 7.70
CA CYS A 110 -8.07 13.62 7.99
C CYS A 110 -6.56 13.79 8.27
N PHE A 111 -5.89 14.70 7.58
CA PHE A 111 -4.46 14.96 7.74
C PHE A 111 -4.09 15.73 9.02
N LYS A 112 -5.06 16.13 9.81
CA LYS A 112 -4.87 16.68 11.17
C LYS A 112 -4.83 15.60 12.24
N LEU A 113 -5.23 14.37 11.90
CA LEU A 113 -5.24 13.21 12.78
C LEU A 113 -3.84 12.60 12.87
N ALA A 114 -3.59 11.85 13.95
CA ALA A 114 -2.37 11.05 14.05
C ALA A 114 -2.34 9.98 12.94
N ALA A 115 -1.14 9.68 12.46
CA ALA A 115 -0.96 8.74 11.36
C ALA A 115 -1.29 7.27 11.72
N ASP A 116 -1.48 6.96 13.00
CA ASP A 116 -1.93 5.67 13.52
C ASP A 116 -3.38 5.68 14.04
N ASP A 117 -4.07 6.83 13.94
CA ASP A 117 -5.49 6.95 14.29
C ASP A 117 -6.38 6.45 13.14
N TYR A 118 -6.33 5.15 12.85
CA TYR A 118 -7.14 4.57 11.78
C TYR A 118 -8.65 4.75 11.99
N LYS A 119 -9.12 4.84 13.24
CA LYS A 119 -10.55 5.05 13.54
C LYS A 119 -10.99 6.45 13.15
N GLY A 120 -10.24 7.45 13.55
CA GLY A 120 -10.47 8.84 13.15
C GLY A 120 -10.40 9.02 11.63
N TRP A 121 -9.41 8.39 10.98
CA TRP A 121 -9.28 8.40 9.53
C TRP A 121 -10.47 7.78 8.82
N ALA A 122 -10.92 6.58 9.23
CA ALA A 122 -12.09 5.92 8.64
C ALA A 122 -13.35 6.81 8.74
N GLN A 123 -13.60 7.41 9.91
CA GLN A 123 -14.71 8.33 10.11
C GLN A 123 -14.56 9.61 9.28
N GLY A 124 -13.34 10.15 9.17
CA GLY A 124 -13.04 11.31 8.36
C GLY A 124 -13.33 11.09 6.88
N LEU A 125 -12.92 9.94 6.34
CA LEU A 125 -13.19 9.53 4.96
C LEU A 125 -14.69 9.40 4.68
N GLU A 126 -15.46 8.80 5.61
CA GLU A 126 -16.91 8.69 5.49
C GLU A 126 -17.58 10.06 5.50
N ARG A 127 -17.23 10.93 6.47
CA ARG A 127 -17.77 12.30 6.52
C ARG A 127 -17.42 13.12 5.28
N ALA A 128 -16.24 12.91 4.71
CA ALA A 128 -15.81 13.57 3.48
C ALA A 128 -16.47 12.99 2.21
N GLY A 129 -17.28 11.93 2.35
CA GLY A 129 -17.99 11.32 1.23
C GLY A 129 -17.05 10.54 0.28
N TYR A 130 -16.08 9.79 0.82
CA TYR A 130 -15.25 8.91 -0.01
C TYR A 130 -16.09 7.84 -0.71
N ALA A 131 -17.10 7.30 -0.02
CA ALA A 131 -18.09 6.41 -0.57
C ALA A 131 -19.50 6.91 -0.25
N THR A 132 -20.46 6.61 -1.12
CA THR A 132 -21.86 7.05 -1.00
C THR A 132 -22.71 6.13 -0.11
N GLY A 133 -22.25 4.90 0.16
CA GLY A 133 -22.91 3.94 1.03
C GLY A 133 -22.69 4.25 2.51
N GLY A 134 -23.72 4.13 3.34
CA GLY A 134 -23.59 4.20 4.79
C GLY A 134 -22.69 3.09 5.34
N ASN A 135 -22.14 3.29 6.55
CA ASN A 135 -21.26 2.34 7.25
C ASN A 135 -19.84 2.15 6.64
N TYR A 136 -19.37 3.10 5.82
CA TYR A 136 -18.03 3.00 5.23
C TYR A 136 -16.95 2.93 6.31
N ALA A 137 -17.03 3.83 7.30
CA ALA A 137 -16.09 3.84 8.44
C ALA A 137 -16.13 2.52 9.23
N ALA A 138 -17.32 2.01 9.52
CA ALA A 138 -17.47 0.74 10.24
C ALA A 138 -16.90 -0.44 9.45
N ASN A 139 -17.08 -0.46 8.13
CA ASN A 139 -16.50 -1.49 7.26
C ASN A 139 -14.98 -1.45 7.25
N LEU A 140 -14.38 -0.27 7.11
CA LEU A 140 -12.92 -0.11 7.17
C LEU A 140 -12.37 -0.55 8.52
N GLN A 141 -12.97 -0.07 9.64
CA GLN A 141 -12.53 -0.45 10.99
C GLN A 141 -12.62 -1.97 11.20
N ARG A 142 -13.72 -2.59 10.77
CA ARG A 142 -13.88 -4.05 10.87
C ARG A 142 -12.80 -4.80 10.08
N ILE A 143 -12.50 -4.38 8.85
CA ILE A 143 -11.45 -4.99 8.02
C ILE A 143 -10.10 -4.87 8.73
N ILE A 144 -9.78 -3.71 9.29
CA ILE A 144 -8.53 -3.47 10.01
C ILE A 144 -8.44 -4.36 11.24
N GLU A 145 -9.46 -4.35 12.09
CA GLU A 145 -9.47 -5.04 13.38
C GLU A 145 -9.47 -6.57 13.22
N VAL A 146 -10.33 -7.11 12.36
CA VAL A 146 -10.43 -8.56 12.14
C VAL A 146 -9.15 -9.15 11.55
N ASN A 147 -8.43 -8.39 10.73
CA ASN A 147 -7.23 -8.85 10.05
C ASN A 147 -5.93 -8.33 10.70
N GLY A 148 -6.01 -7.56 11.79
CA GLY A 148 -4.86 -7.02 12.50
C GLY A 148 -3.98 -6.12 11.63
N LEU A 149 -4.59 -5.29 10.77
CA LEU A 149 -3.84 -4.48 9.80
C LEU A 149 -3.12 -3.29 10.46
N ASP A 150 -3.54 -2.87 11.65
CA ASP A 150 -2.90 -1.84 12.46
C ASP A 150 -1.44 -2.18 12.83
N LYS A 151 -1.06 -3.44 12.72
CA LYS A 151 0.36 -3.86 12.86
C LYS A 151 1.28 -3.12 11.88
N TYR A 152 0.81 -2.81 10.67
CA TYR A 152 1.61 -2.11 9.66
C TYR A 152 1.81 -0.63 10.01
N ASP A 153 0.83 0.00 10.68
CA ASP A 153 0.98 1.35 11.21
C ASP A 153 2.06 1.38 12.30
N ARG A 154 1.98 0.44 13.26
CA ARG A 154 3.00 0.30 14.31
C ARG A 154 4.40 0.07 13.74
N MET A 155 4.56 -0.80 12.74
CA MET A 155 5.85 -1.04 12.09
C MET A 155 6.46 0.23 11.51
N VAL A 156 5.64 1.09 10.90
CA VAL A 156 6.11 2.39 10.35
C VAL A 156 6.50 3.34 11.47
N MET A 157 5.71 3.43 12.53
CA MET A 157 5.98 4.32 13.67
C MET A 157 7.24 3.90 14.42
N GLU A 158 7.41 2.60 14.69
CA GLU A 158 8.60 2.05 15.36
C GLU A 158 9.87 2.27 14.54
N ALA A 159 9.81 2.07 13.23
CA ALA A 159 10.94 2.34 12.33
C ALA A 159 11.33 3.84 12.35
N GLY A 160 10.34 4.75 12.41
CA GLY A 160 10.57 6.18 12.55
C GLY A 160 11.27 6.55 13.87
N ILE A 161 10.88 5.92 14.97
CA ILE A 161 11.51 6.09 16.29
C ILE A 161 12.95 5.57 16.27
N SER A 162 13.19 4.44 15.65
CA SER A 162 14.53 3.83 15.54
C SER A 162 15.47 4.72 14.73
N GLN A 163 14.99 5.33 13.65
CA GLN A 163 15.78 6.29 12.87
C GLN A 163 16.09 7.56 13.65
N GLY A 164 15.19 8.03 14.51
CA GLY A 164 15.43 9.17 15.40
C GLY A 164 16.46 8.88 16.51
N LYS A 165 16.56 7.63 16.96
CA LYS A 165 17.57 7.19 17.93
C LYS A 165 18.91 6.82 17.29
N ALA A 166 18.91 6.34 16.04
CA ALA A 166 20.10 5.95 15.29
C ALA A 166 20.83 7.15 14.65
N ALA A 167 20.34 8.39 14.82
CA ALA A 167 21.00 9.58 14.29
C ALA A 167 22.40 9.84 14.90
N THR A 168 22.85 9.04 15.88
CA THR A 168 24.20 9.07 16.45
C THR A 168 25.10 7.94 15.96
N GLU A 169 24.58 6.94 15.24
CA GLU A 169 25.39 5.90 14.61
C GLU A 169 25.31 6.04 13.08
N HIS A 170 26.45 6.30 12.47
CA HIS A 170 26.59 6.42 11.01
C HIS A 170 26.37 5.07 10.32
N TYR A 171 25.12 4.66 10.14
CA TYR A 171 24.78 3.60 9.19
C TYR A 171 24.61 4.21 7.81
N SER A 172 25.61 4.09 6.96
CA SER A 172 25.44 4.40 5.54
C SER A 172 24.73 3.23 4.84
N PHE A 173 23.73 3.56 4.04
CA PHE A 173 23.13 2.56 3.16
C PHE A 173 24.22 2.01 2.22
N PRO A 174 24.35 0.69 2.05
CA PRO A 174 25.52 0.08 1.39
C PRO A 174 25.64 0.41 -0.10
N VAL A 175 24.60 0.98 -0.70
CA VAL A 175 24.59 1.44 -2.09
C VAL A 175 23.98 2.83 -2.17
N LYS A 176 24.38 3.62 -3.17
CA LYS A 176 23.76 4.93 -3.40
C LYS A 176 22.31 4.77 -3.81
N ARG A 177 21.45 5.71 -3.42
CA ARG A 177 20.00 5.63 -3.66
C ARG A 177 19.64 5.55 -5.14
N ASP A 178 20.39 6.21 -5.99
CA ASP A 178 20.25 6.23 -7.45
C ASP A 178 20.74 4.93 -8.12
N GLU A 179 21.54 4.14 -7.43
CA GLU A 179 22.03 2.84 -7.89
C GLU A 179 21.15 1.66 -7.43
N PHE A 180 20.25 1.89 -6.45
CA PHE A 180 19.37 0.86 -5.92
C PHE A 180 18.22 0.55 -6.89
N LEU A 181 18.12 -0.72 -7.32
CA LEU A 181 17.03 -1.19 -8.17
C LEU A 181 15.93 -1.86 -7.37
N LEU A 182 16.26 -2.94 -6.66
CA LEU A 182 15.28 -3.70 -5.90
C LEU A 182 15.94 -4.64 -4.89
N VAL A 183 15.17 -5.06 -3.90
CA VAL A 183 15.53 -6.18 -3.03
C VAL A 183 15.17 -7.46 -3.76
N THR A 184 16.16 -8.28 -4.05
CA THR A 184 15.96 -9.56 -4.74
C THR A 184 15.68 -10.71 -3.78
N SER A 185 16.10 -10.58 -2.53
CA SER A 185 15.81 -11.55 -1.48
C SER A 185 15.70 -10.83 -0.12
N PRO A 186 14.52 -10.79 0.49
CA PRO A 186 14.34 -10.18 1.79
C PRO A 186 14.91 -11.05 2.91
N PHE A 187 15.11 -10.43 4.07
CA PHE A 187 15.43 -11.16 5.30
C PHE A 187 14.26 -12.06 5.72
N GLY A 188 14.54 -13.28 6.11
CA GLY A 188 13.54 -14.21 6.63
C GLY A 188 13.70 -15.66 6.16
N MET A 189 12.68 -16.45 6.43
CA MET A 189 12.64 -17.86 5.96
C MET A 189 12.33 -17.90 4.46
N ARG A 190 13.14 -18.65 3.71
CA ARG A 190 12.95 -18.88 2.28
C ARG A 190 13.30 -20.32 1.90
N GLU A 191 12.88 -20.76 0.74
CA GLU A 191 13.35 -22.02 0.16
C GLU A 191 14.86 -21.95 -0.07
N ASP A 192 15.55 -23.04 0.27
CA ASP A 192 16.98 -23.18 0.01
C ASP A 192 17.21 -23.25 -1.51
N PRO A 193 17.97 -22.32 -2.12
CA PRO A 193 18.21 -22.33 -3.55
C PRO A 193 18.90 -23.60 -4.07
N MET A 194 19.60 -24.33 -3.20
CA MET A 194 20.31 -25.56 -3.53
C MET A 194 19.50 -26.82 -3.19
N ASN A 195 18.43 -26.67 -2.40
CA ASN A 195 17.57 -27.78 -2.00
C ASN A 195 16.14 -27.27 -1.74
N PRO A 196 15.26 -27.21 -2.78
CA PRO A 196 13.93 -26.60 -2.70
C PRO A 196 13.00 -27.23 -1.65
N ASP A 197 13.27 -28.46 -1.23
CA ASP A 197 12.47 -29.13 -0.19
C ASP A 197 12.79 -28.67 1.23
N LYS A 198 13.76 -27.78 1.38
CA LYS A 198 14.18 -27.23 2.68
C LYS A 198 13.98 -25.73 2.73
N GLN A 199 13.56 -25.27 3.89
CA GLN A 199 13.56 -23.83 4.20
C GLN A 199 14.79 -23.48 5.02
N GLN A 200 15.38 -22.33 4.70
CA GLN A 200 16.49 -21.76 5.45
C GLN A 200 16.24 -20.31 5.82
N MET A 201 16.82 -19.88 6.94
CA MET A 201 16.80 -18.48 7.36
C MET A 201 17.80 -17.67 6.54
N HIS A 202 17.29 -16.74 5.73
CA HIS A 202 18.12 -15.73 5.10
C HIS A 202 18.42 -14.60 6.09
N LYS A 203 19.66 -14.50 6.52
CA LYS A 203 20.15 -13.56 7.55
C LYS A 203 20.61 -12.20 6.97
N GLY A 204 20.34 -11.96 5.73
CA GLY A 204 20.70 -10.74 5.03
C GLY A 204 19.58 -10.24 4.12
N ILE A 205 19.90 -9.25 3.32
CA ILE A 205 19.06 -8.71 2.26
C ILE A 205 19.89 -8.67 0.99
N ASP A 206 19.41 -9.34 -0.05
CA ASP A 206 20.06 -9.25 -1.36
C ASP A 206 19.49 -8.05 -2.10
N ILE A 207 20.37 -7.19 -2.60
CA ILE A 207 20.02 -5.94 -3.28
C ILE A 207 20.56 -6.02 -4.70
N ARG A 208 19.71 -5.68 -5.67
CA ARG A 208 20.13 -5.48 -7.06
C ARG A 208 20.42 -4.00 -7.28
N THR A 209 21.56 -3.70 -7.89
CA THR A 209 22.00 -2.34 -8.24
C THR A 209 22.18 -2.19 -9.74
N ASN A 210 22.34 -0.97 -10.21
CA ASN A 210 22.65 -0.66 -11.61
C ASN A 210 24.09 -1.00 -12.01
N GLN A 211 24.97 -1.21 -11.05
CA GLN A 211 26.36 -1.57 -11.30
C GLN A 211 26.52 -3.07 -11.11
N GLU A 212 27.29 -3.72 -12.01
CA GLU A 212 27.77 -5.08 -11.79
C GLU A 212 28.61 -5.09 -10.52
N ALA A 213 28.32 -6.04 -9.63
CA ALA A 213 28.98 -6.12 -8.33
C ALA A 213 30.51 -6.10 -8.51
N VAL A 214 31.13 -5.08 -7.98
CA VAL A 214 32.56 -5.14 -7.68
C VAL A 214 32.65 -5.96 -6.40
N LEU A 215 33.19 -7.16 -6.52
CA LEU A 215 33.50 -8.08 -5.41
C LEU A 215 34.46 -7.44 -4.41
#